data_cbfd4721419c779a4b2eef5e7381624f
#
_entry.id   cbfd4721419c779a4b2eef5e7381624f
#
_cell.length_a   1.000
_cell.length_b   1.000
_cell.length_c   1.000
_cell.angle_alpha   90.00
_cell.angle_beta   90.00
_cell.angle_gamma   90.00
#
_symmetry.space_group_name_H-M   'P 1'
#
loop_
_entity.id
_entity.type
_entity.pdbx_description
1 polymer ?
#
loop_
_entity_poly.entity_id
_entity_poly.type
_entity_poly.pdbx_seq_one_letter_code
_entity_poly.pdbx_strand_id
1 'polypeptide(L)'
;GAAHAFTELAIMNGIYGDDQVYHTQEELKEGLIKAYKEFLVEYKDAGGEIIQFDDCLWELFSEDNDQSFFASGKEGLEELADTFIGINNEIADYAHQLGLKVWTHNCRGNYESRHAAGGSYESIAEKFLRDQHYDRFFLEWDDDRAGDLTALAVLKDRPEVEVVLGLLSSKVAHLDDEARIYQLLEKASTILPKERLYLSHQCGFASCDCGNELSAEQQWEKVAQGQAIAKTFWND
;
A
#
# COMPACT_ATOMS: atom_id res chain seq x y z
N GLY A 1 5.60 -6.86 -0.88
CA GLY A 1 5.31 -7.36 -2.23
C GLY A 1 6.58 -7.71 -3.01
N ALA A 2 6.44 -8.22 -4.21
CA ALA A 2 7.58 -8.70 -5.02
C ALA A 2 8.50 -7.57 -5.48
N ALA A 3 7.96 -6.41 -5.84
CA ALA A 3 8.77 -5.25 -6.18
C ALA A 3 9.62 -4.77 -4.99
N HIS A 4 9.08 -4.85 -3.77
CA HIS A 4 9.83 -4.60 -2.54
C HIS A 4 10.99 -5.59 -2.38
N ALA A 5 10.71 -6.90 -2.49
CA ALA A 5 11.75 -7.94 -2.40
C ALA A 5 12.83 -7.76 -3.49
N PHE A 6 12.44 -7.39 -4.71
CA PHE A 6 13.39 -7.09 -5.79
C PHE A 6 14.29 -5.90 -5.42
N THR A 7 13.73 -4.84 -4.86
CA THR A 7 14.51 -3.66 -4.45
C THR A 7 15.51 -4.01 -3.37
N GLU A 8 15.08 -4.73 -2.32
CA GLU A 8 15.99 -5.15 -1.25
C GLU A 8 17.11 -6.06 -1.78
N LEU A 9 16.78 -7.06 -2.55
CA LEU A 9 17.76 -8.04 -3.02
C LEU A 9 18.67 -7.48 -4.12
N ALA A 10 18.11 -6.86 -5.15
CA ALA A 10 18.87 -6.42 -6.31
C ALA A 10 19.50 -5.04 -6.11
N ILE A 11 18.71 -4.05 -5.64
CA ILE A 11 19.13 -2.66 -5.63
C ILE A 11 19.94 -2.33 -4.38
N MET A 12 19.45 -2.74 -3.19
CA MET A 12 20.09 -2.41 -1.92
C MET A 12 21.24 -3.36 -1.57
N ASN A 13 21.10 -4.65 -1.85
CA ASN A 13 22.08 -5.67 -1.42
C ASN A 13 22.89 -6.25 -2.57
N GLY A 14 22.53 -6.01 -3.84
CA GLY A 14 23.27 -6.49 -5.01
C GLY A 14 23.43 -8.01 -5.05
N ILE A 15 22.36 -8.77 -4.69
CA ILE A 15 22.40 -10.24 -4.62
C ILE A 15 22.24 -10.83 -6.03
N TYR A 16 23.19 -10.50 -6.89
CA TYR A 16 23.37 -11.11 -8.22
C TYR A 16 24.83 -10.94 -8.65
N GLY A 17 25.31 -11.75 -9.56
CA GLY A 17 26.69 -11.70 -10.09
C GLY A 17 27.29 -13.08 -10.30
N ASP A 18 28.55 -13.13 -10.72
CA ASP A 18 29.23 -14.37 -11.15
C ASP A 18 29.25 -15.47 -10.08
N ASP A 19 29.35 -15.09 -8.82
CA ASP A 19 29.41 -16.03 -7.68
C ASP A 19 28.04 -16.30 -7.02
N GLN A 20 26.94 -15.78 -7.60
CA GLN A 20 25.59 -15.91 -7.07
C GLN A 20 24.74 -16.89 -7.89
N VAL A 21 23.59 -17.30 -7.34
CA VAL A 21 22.60 -18.16 -8.03
C VAL A 21 22.03 -17.45 -9.25
N TYR A 22 21.83 -16.13 -9.13
CA TYR A 22 21.39 -15.26 -10.22
C TYR A 22 22.59 -14.41 -10.67
N HIS A 23 22.88 -14.40 -11.95
CA HIS A 23 24.05 -13.68 -12.50
C HIS A 23 23.72 -12.22 -12.85
N THR A 24 22.46 -11.93 -13.12
CA THR A 24 21.99 -10.60 -13.49
C THR A 24 20.77 -10.18 -12.66
N GLN A 25 20.50 -8.88 -12.63
CA GLN A 25 19.28 -8.32 -12.03
C GLN A 25 18.00 -8.89 -12.70
N GLU A 26 18.05 -9.10 -14.01
CA GLU A 26 16.91 -9.63 -14.75
C GLU A 26 16.63 -11.09 -14.36
N GLU A 27 17.66 -11.91 -14.24
CA GLU A 27 17.51 -13.30 -13.76
C GLU A 27 16.94 -13.35 -12.34
N LEU A 28 17.37 -12.44 -11.45
CA LEU A 28 16.81 -12.35 -10.11
C LEU A 28 15.34 -11.92 -10.13
N LYS A 29 14.99 -10.94 -10.97
CA LYS A 29 13.60 -10.50 -11.16
C LYS A 29 12.71 -11.65 -11.65
N GLU A 30 13.13 -12.36 -12.69
CA GLU A 30 12.41 -13.52 -13.20
C GLU A 30 12.26 -14.63 -12.15
N GLY A 31 13.32 -14.88 -11.36
CA GLY A 31 13.30 -15.84 -10.26
C GLY A 31 12.30 -15.48 -9.17
N LEU A 32 12.23 -14.20 -8.81
CA LEU A 32 11.25 -13.69 -7.84
C LEU A 32 9.81 -13.83 -8.37
N ILE A 33 9.56 -13.39 -9.58
CA ILE A 33 8.23 -13.51 -10.21
C ILE A 33 7.80 -14.99 -10.23
N LYS A 34 8.70 -15.90 -10.62
CA LYS A 34 8.42 -17.34 -10.62
C LYS A 34 8.06 -17.83 -9.22
N ALA A 35 8.83 -17.48 -8.18
CA ALA A 35 8.57 -17.90 -6.81
C ALA A 35 7.20 -17.40 -6.31
N TYR A 36 6.84 -16.14 -6.62
CA TYR A 36 5.52 -15.62 -6.26
C TYR A 36 4.39 -16.35 -7.00
N LYS A 37 4.56 -16.69 -8.27
CA LYS A 37 3.56 -17.46 -9.02
C LYS A 37 3.37 -18.88 -8.46
N GLU A 38 4.45 -19.54 -8.09
CA GLU A 38 4.39 -20.87 -7.44
C GLU A 38 3.65 -20.76 -6.09
N PHE A 39 3.99 -19.77 -5.27
CA PHE A 39 3.29 -19.50 -4.01
C PHE A 39 1.78 -19.23 -4.22
N LEU A 40 1.40 -18.47 -5.23
CA LEU A 40 -0.02 -18.17 -5.52
C LEU A 40 -0.82 -19.45 -5.87
N VAL A 41 -0.21 -20.41 -6.57
CA VAL A 41 -0.85 -21.70 -6.82
C VAL A 41 -1.08 -22.47 -5.52
N GLU A 42 -0.06 -22.58 -4.67
CA GLU A 42 -0.18 -23.24 -3.37
C GLU A 42 -1.20 -22.55 -2.47
N TYR A 43 -1.22 -21.21 -2.48
CA TYR A 43 -2.19 -20.42 -1.73
C TYR A 43 -3.63 -20.67 -2.21
N LYS A 44 -3.84 -20.72 -3.52
CA LYS A 44 -5.15 -21.04 -4.11
C LYS A 44 -5.58 -22.47 -3.79
N ASP A 45 -4.69 -23.42 -3.89
CA ASP A 45 -4.97 -24.84 -3.58
C ASP A 45 -5.30 -25.05 -2.11
N ALA A 46 -4.74 -24.22 -1.22
CA ALA A 46 -5.10 -24.18 0.20
C ALA A 46 -6.46 -23.51 0.50
N GLY A 47 -7.16 -23.02 -0.52
CA GLY A 47 -8.46 -22.37 -0.39
C GLY A 47 -8.42 -20.85 -0.28
N GLY A 48 -7.29 -20.22 -0.62
CA GLY A 48 -7.16 -18.78 -0.67
C GLY A 48 -8.10 -18.15 -1.72
N GLU A 49 -8.68 -16.99 -1.39
CA GLU A 49 -9.57 -16.23 -2.27
C GLU A 49 -9.06 -14.80 -2.48
N ILE A 50 -8.42 -14.23 -1.47
CA ILE A 50 -7.92 -12.86 -1.46
C ILE A 50 -6.48 -12.88 -0.98
N ILE A 51 -5.58 -12.23 -1.70
CA ILE A 51 -4.20 -12.02 -1.26
C ILE A 51 -3.89 -10.54 -1.16
N GLN A 52 -3.21 -10.13 -0.08
CA GLN A 52 -2.71 -8.77 0.06
C GLN A 52 -1.20 -8.77 -0.04
N PHE A 53 -0.68 -7.92 -0.90
CA PHE A 53 0.75 -7.61 -0.99
C PHE A 53 0.99 -6.21 -0.41
N ASP A 54 1.79 -6.13 0.63
CA ASP A 54 2.22 -4.83 1.12
C ASP A 54 3.28 -4.25 0.17
N ASP A 55 3.07 -3.03 -0.27
CA ASP A 55 3.92 -2.33 -1.23
C ASP A 55 4.31 -0.95 -0.67
N CYS A 56 5.28 -0.99 0.24
CA CYS A 56 5.63 0.11 1.14
C CYS A 56 6.71 1.05 0.57
N LEU A 57 7.18 0.84 -0.66
CA LEU A 57 8.30 1.61 -1.22
C LEU A 57 7.86 2.75 -2.14
N TRP A 58 6.57 2.92 -2.37
CA TRP A 58 6.07 3.96 -3.29
C TRP A 58 6.34 5.38 -2.82
N GLU A 59 6.52 5.59 -1.51
CA GLU A 59 6.94 6.89 -0.98
C GLU A 59 8.29 7.34 -1.51
N LEU A 60 9.19 6.41 -1.87
CA LEU A 60 10.50 6.73 -2.44
C LEU A 60 10.41 7.51 -3.75
N PHE A 61 9.30 7.37 -4.46
CA PHE A 61 9.02 8.08 -5.71
C PHE A 61 8.31 9.42 -5.51
N SER A 62 7.90 9.75 -4.28
CA SER A 62 7.31 11.05 -3.98
C SER A 62 8.35 12.16 -4.10
N GLU A 63 7.97 13.28 -4.70
CA GLU A 63 8.83 14.45 -4.86
C GLU A 63 9.26 15.08 -3.51
N ASP A 64 8.51 14.79 -2.44
CA ASP A 64 8.78 15.31 -1.10
C ASP A 64 9.88 14.56 -0.36
N ASN A 65 10.33 13.41 -0.88
CA ASN A 65 11.38 12.61 -0.25
C ASN A 65 12.75 12.90 -0.83
N ASP A 66 13.80 12.66 0.00
CA ASP A 66 15.19 12.75 -0.43
C ASP A 66 15.49 11.62 -1.42
N GLN A 67 15.49 11.96 -2.70
CA GLN A 67 15.79 11.06 -3.81
C GLN A 67 17.29 10.82 -4.01
N SER A 68 18.15 11.42 -3.19
CA SER A 68 19.61 11.27 -3.28
C SER A 68 20.09 9.84 -3.04
N PHE A 69 19.27 9.01 -2.43
CA PHE A 69 19.52 7.57 -2.26
C PHE A 69 19.65 6.83 -3.61
N PHE A 70 19.01 7.34 -4.66
CA PHE A 70 19.09 6.74 -5.99
C PHE A 70 20.13 7.47 -6.84
N ALA A 71 21.27 6.82 -7.09
CA ALA A 71 22.40 7.38 -7.82
C ALA A 71 22.09 7.82 -9.27
N SER A 72 20.96 7.40 -9.84
CA SER A 72 20.55 7.65 -11.23
C SER A 72 19.64 8.86 -11.43
N GLY A 73 19.34 9.62 -10.36
CA GLY A 73 18.49 10.81 -10.46
C GLY A 73 17.04 10.50 -10.88
N LYS A 74 16.33 11.52 -11.39
CA LYS A 74 14.90 11.43 -11.71
C LYS A 74 14.56 10.37 -12.78
N GLU A 75 15.40 10.26 -13.83
CA GLU A 75 15.17 9.25 -14.91
C GLU A 75 15.29 7.83 -14.36
N GLY A 76 16.25 7.55 -13.50
CA GLY A 76 16.40 6.24 -12.88
C GLY A 76 15.26 5.90 -11.92
N LEU A 77 14.65 6.90 -11.27
CA LEU A 77 13.45 6.68 -10.46
C LEU A 77 12.22 6.33 -11.32
N GLU A 78 12.07 6.95 -12.47
CA GLU A 78 10.98 6.63 -13.40
C GLU A 78 11.12 5.20 -13.94
N GLU A 79 12.32 4.79 -14.34
CA GLU A 79 12.61 3.42 -14.78
C GLU A 79 12.38 2.39 -13.66
N LEU A 80 12.76 2.73 -12.43
CA LEU A 80 12.52 1.87 -11.28
C LEU A 80 11.02 1.73 -10.96
N ALA A 81 10.26 2.83 -11.03
CA ALA A 81 8.81 2.79 -10.86
C ALA A 81 8.13 1.92 -11.94
N ASP A 82 8.57 2.01 -13.20
CA ASP A 82 8.06 1.16 -14.28
C ASP A 82 8.44 -0.31 -14.07
N THR A 83 9.62 -0.58 -13.53
CA THR A 83 10.04 -1.92 -13.12
C THR A 83 9.12 -2.46 -12.02
N PHE A 84 8.77 -1.65 -11.02
CA PHE A 84 7.84 -2.01 -9.94
C PHE A 84 6.47 -2.38 -10.49
N ILE A 85 5.93 -1.53 -11.37
CA ILE A 85 4.63 -1.78 -12.02
C ILE A 85 4.69 -3.10 -12.80
N GLY A 86 5.75 -3.32 -13.58
CA GLY A 86 5.93 -4.55 -14.36
C GLY A 86 5.92 -5.81 -13.48
N ILE A 87 6.69 -5.82 -12.40
CA ILE A 87 6.75 -6.96 -11.46
C ILE A 87 5.39 -7.18 -10.78
N ASN A 88 4.80 -6.12 -10.24
CA ASN A 88 3.55 -6.22 -9.49
C ASN A 88 2.39 -6.65 -10.38
N ASN A 89 2.28 -6.06 -11.58
CA ASN A 89 1.20 -6.39 -12.52
C ASN A 89 1.31 -7.82 -13.05
N GLU A 90 2.51 -8.31 -13.35
CA GLU A 90 2.70 -9.68 -13.80
C GLU A 90 2.23 -10.70 -12.75
N ILE A 91 2.46 -10.40 -11.46
CA ILE A 91 2.02 -11.25 -10.35
C ILE A 91 0.52 -11.10 -10.09
N ALA A 92 0.00 -9.87 -10.13
CA ALA A 92 -1.43 -9.61 -9.95
C ALA A 92 -2.25 -10.25 -11.08
N ASP A 93 -1.82 -10.12 -12.33
CA ASP A 93 -2.49 -10.73 -13.47
C ASP A 93 -2.52 -12.26 -13.37
N TYR A 94 -1.42 -12.85 -12.88
CA TYR A 94 -1.38 -14.29 -12.66
C TYR A 94 -2.31 -14.72 -11.52
N ALA A 95 -2.38 -13.94 -10.44
CA ALA A 95 -3.34 -14.17 -9.34
C ALA A 95 -4.79 -14.09 -9.85
N HIS A 96 -5.12 -13.13 -10.70
CA HIS A 96 -6.44 -13.01 -11.34
C HIS A 96 -6.77 -14.21 -12.23
N GLN A 97 -5.80 -14.74 -12.98
CA GLN A 97 -5.98 -15.98 -13.77
C GLN A 97 -6.32 -17.19 -12.88
N LEU A 98 -5.82 -17.22 -11.65
CA LEU A 98 -6.18 -18.23 -10.64
C LEU A 98 -7.52 -17.95 -9.95
N GLY A 99 -8.20 -16.84 -10.27
CA GLY A 99 -9.44 -16.41 -9.62
C GLY A 99 -9.25 -15.88 -8.21
N LEU A 100 -8.09 -15.30 -7.91
CA LEU A 100 -7.81 -14.57 -6.67
C LEU A 100 -8.14 -13.09 -6.84
N LYS A 101 -8.54 -12.44 -5.75
CA LYS A 101 -8.52 -10.97 -5.64
C LYS A 101 -7.18 -10.53 -5.07
N VAL A 102 -6.65 -9.43 -5.59
CA VAL A 102 -5.34 -8.90 -5.19
C VAL A 102 -5.51 -7.53 -4.56
N TRP A 103 -5.14 -7.43 -3.29
CA TRP A 103 -5.15 -6.20 -2.52
C TRP A 103 -3.73 -5.71 -2.27
N THR A 104 -3.58 -4.42 -2.01
CA THR A 104 -2.29 -3.85 -1.59
C THR A 104 -2.46 -2.90 -0.43
N HIS A 105 -1.46 -2.84 0.45
CA HIS A 105 -1.33 -1.84 1.49
C HIS A 105 -0.05 -1.04 1.25
N ASN A 106 -0.19 0.29 1.21
CA ASN A 106 0.93 1.21 1.15
C ASN A 106 1.20 1.75 2.55
N CYS A 107 2.10 1.08 3.28
CA CYS A 107 2.54 1.48 4.60
C CYS A 107 3.61 2.57 4.50
N ARG A 108 3.52 3.60 5.36
CA ARG A 108 4.48 4.70 5.45
C ARG A 108 5.37 4.61 6.68
N GLY A 109 5.46 3.42 7.24
CA GLY A 109 6.19 3.13 8.47
C GLY A 109 5.30 3.18 9.71
N ASN A 110 5.47 2.19 10.57
CA ASN A 110 4.72 2.04 11.80
C ASN A 110 5.59 1.31 12.85
N TYR A 111 6.58 2.03 13.39
CA TYR A 111 7.52 1.52 14.38
C TYR A 111 7.50 2.42 15.62
N GLU A 112 7.10 1.86 16.78
CA GLU A 112 7.00 2.61 18.05
C GLU A 112 6.29 3.96 17.86
N SER A 113 5.08 3.92 17.27
CA SER A 113 4.26 5.11 16.98
C SER A 113 4.86 6.12 15.99
N ARG A 114 5.93 5.77 15.28
CA ARG A 114 6.62 6.64 14.32
C ARG A 114 6.38 6.18 12.89
N HIS A 115 6.32 7.15 11.98
CA HIS A 115 6.37 6.89 10.55
C HIS A 115 7.82 6.95 10.05
N ALA A 116 8.11 6.28 8.95
CA ALA A 116 9.42 6.29 8.30
C ALA A 116 9.46 7.28 7.13
N ALA A 117 8.35 7.42 6.40
CA ALA A 117 8.27 8.22 5.19
C ALA A 117 7.02 9.12 5.18
N GLY A 118 7.07 10.13 4.36
CA GLY A 118 5.96 11.04 4.05
C GLY A 118 5.95 11.33 2.56
N GLY A 119 4.98 12.06 2.10
CA GLY A 119 4.85 12.47 0.70
C GLY A 119 3.42 12.32 0.21
N SER A 120 3.04 13.21 -0.68
CA SER A 120 1.70 13.26 -1.23
C SER A 120 1.44 12.10 -2.20
N TYR A 121 0.27 11.48 -2.10
CA TYR A 121 -0.18 10.51 -3.10
C TYR A 121 -0.37 11.13 -4.49
N GLU A 122 -0.60 12.44 -4.57
CA GLU A 122 -0.81 13.13 -5.85
C GLU A 122 0.39 12.98 -6.79
N SER A 123 1.62 12.98 -6.24
CA SER A 123 2.85 12.86 -7.04
C SER A 123 3.07 11.47 -7.64
N ILE A 124 2.45 10.43 -7.06
CA ILE A 124 2.61 9.02 -7.49
C ILE A 124 1.30 8.39 -7.99
N ALA A 125 0.18 9.13 -7.97
CA ALA A 125 -1.16 8.60 -8.21
C ALA A 125 -1.30 7.85 -9.54
N GLU A 126 -0.75 8.39 -10.63
CA GLU A 126 -0.84 7.78 -11.95
C GLU A 126 -0.19 6.39 -11.96
N LYS A 127 1.06 6.29 -11.54
CA LYS A 127 1.79 5.03 -11.54
C LYS A 127 1.31 4.07 -10.44
N PHE A 128 1.10 4.58 -9.23
CA PHE A 128 0.77 3.73 -8.09
C PHE A 128 -0.69 3.28 -8.09
N LEU A 129 -1.63 4.20 -8.28
CA LEU A 129 -3.06 3.88 -8.17
C LEU A 129 -3.67 3.44 -9.51
N ARG A 130 -3.35 4.17 -10.61
CA ARG A 130 -3.98 3.89 -11.90
C ARG A 130 -3.36 2.71 -12.63
N ASP A 131 -2.01 2.62 -12.68
CA ASP A 131 -1.31 1.71 -13.56
C ASP A 131 -1.06 0.32 -12.95
N GLN A 132 -1.30 0.13 -11.64
CA GLN A 132 -1.20 -1.17 -11.00
C GLN A 132 -2.52 -1.94 -11.00
N HIS A 133 -2.46 -3.25 -11.20
CA HIS A 133 -3.60 -4.14 -11.40
C HIS A 133 -4.17 -4.70 -10.08
N TYR A 134 -4.17 -3.90 -9.02
CA TYR A 134 -4.80 -4.27 -7.75
C TYR A 134 -6.31 -4.01 -7.77
N ASP A 135 -7.07 -4.87 -7.08
CA ASP A 135 -8.53 -4.71 -6.90
C ASP A 135 -8.86 -3.75 -5.75
N ARG A 136 -7.98 -3.66 -4.75
CA ARG A 136 -8.23 -2.81 -3.57
C ARG A 136 -6.92 -2.25 -3.02
N PHE A 137 -6.95 -0.95 -2.72
CA PHE A 137 -5.84 -0.21 -2.13
C PHE A 137 -6.16 0.19 -0.69
N PHE A 138 -5.30 -0.15 0.26
CA PHE A 138 -5.31 0.34 1.63
C PHE A 138 -4.29 1.46 1.76
N LEU A 139 -4.76 2.69 1.98
CA LEU A 139 -3.97 3.91 1.89
C LEU A 139 -4.02 4.69 3.20
N GLU A 140 -2.88 5.24 3.63
CA GLU A 140 -2.76 6.03 4.84
C GLU A 140 -3.12 7.50 4.58
N TRP A 141 -4.15 8.03 5.27
CA TRP A 141 -4.54 9.44 5.32
C TRP A 141 -4.89 9.89 6.74
N ASP A 142 -4.20 9.32 7.75
CA ASP A 142 -4.40 9.65 9.15
C ASP A 142 -3.92 11.06 9.51
N ASP A 143 -3.05 11.65 8.70
CA ASP A 143 -2.57 13.03 8.82
C ASP A 143 -2.31 13.70 7.45
N ASP A 144 -1.82 14.94 7.49
CA ASP A 144 -1.67 15.79 6.29
C ASP A 144 -0.47 15.39 5.39
N ARG A 145 0.39 14.46 5.81
CA ARG A 145 1.53 13.97 5.02
C ARG A 145 1.11 13.29 3.72
N ALA A 146 -0.08 12.73 3.70
CA ALA A 146 -0.60 11.99 2.55
C ALA A 146 -1.04 12.90 1.39
N GLY A 147 -1.10 14.21 1.60
CA GLY A 147 -1.63 15.16 0.63
C GLY A 147 -3.15 15.12 0.52
N ASP A 148 -3.67 15.59 -0.59
CA ASP A 148 -5.10 15.71 -0.82
C ASP A 148 -5.73 14.43 -1.39
N LEU A 149 -6.99 14.16 -1.04
CA LEU A 149 -7.77 13.04 -1.58
C LEU A 149 -8.04 13.14 -3.10
N THR A 150 -7.74 14.27 -3.74
CA THR A 150 -7.82 14.44 -5.20
C THR A 150 -6.96 13.43 -5.95
N ALA A 151 -5.92 12.88 -5.34
CA ALA A 151 -5.16 11.75 -5.87
C ALA A 151 -6.05 10.56 -6.30
N LEU A 152 -7.19 10.35 -5.63
CA LEU A 152 -8.14 9.29 -5.97
C LEU A 152 -8.83 9.49 -7.34
N ALA A 153 -8.76 10.70 -7.92
CA ALA A 153 -9.44 10.99 -9.17
C ALA A 153 -8.94 10.13 -10.35
N VAL A 154 -7.72 9.64 -10.30
CA VAL A 154 -7.14 8.73 -11.31
C VAL A 154 -7.85 7.38 -11.38
N LEU A 155 -8.61 7.02 -10.33
CA LEU A 155 -9.38 5.78 -10.26
C LEU A 155 -10.80 5.90 -10.82
N LYS A 156 -11.20 7.07 -11.34
CA LYS A 156 -12.56 7.26 -11.93
C LYS A 156 -12.81 6.36 -13.13
N ASP A 157 -11.76 6.11 -13.93
CA ASP A 157 -11.82 5.26 -15.12
C ASP A 157 -11.59 3.77 -14.81
N ARG A 158 -11.43 3.42 -13.52
CA ARG A 158 -11.26 2.05 -13.02
C ARG A 158 -12.37 1.70 -12.04
N PRO A 159 -13.63 1.51 -12.50
CA PRO A 159 -14.81 1.35 -11.64
C PRO A 159 -14.78 0.09 -10.76
N GLU A 160 -13.96 -0.90 -11.11
CA GLU A 160 -13.76 -2.15 -10.37
C GLU A 160 -12.89 -1.98 -9.12
N VAL A 161 -12.08 -0.93 -9.04
CA VAL A 161 -11.10 -0.74 -7.96
C VAL A 161 -11.75 -0.11 -6.74
N GLU A 162 -11.45 -0.66 -5.58
CA GLU A 162 -11.91 -0.22 -4.27
C GLU A 162 -10.78 0.46 -3.47
N VAL A 163 -11.14 1.37 -2.58
CA VAL A 163 -10.18 2.11 -1.74
C VAL A 163 -10.58 2.02 -0.27
N VAL A 164 -9.66 1.60 0.57
CA VAL A 164 -9.77 1.66 2.02
C VAL A 164 -9.00 2.88 2.51
N LEU A 165 -9.73 3.83 3.07
CA LEU A 165 -9.19 5.07 3.59
C LEU A 165 -8.74 4.87 5.04
N GLY A 166 -7.44 4.83 5.25
CA GLY A 166 -6.81 4.75 6.57
C GLY A 166 -6.80 6.10 7.27
N LEU A 167 -7.98 6.57 7.69
CA LEU A 167 -8.17 7.90 8.29
C LEU A 167 -7.96 7.92 9.80
N LEU A 168 -8.01 6.74 10.44
CA LEU A 168 -7.81 6.60 11.88
C LEU A 168 -6.35 6.24 12.16
N SER A 169 -5.76 6.88 13.16
CA SER A 169 -4.38 6.59 13.52
C SER A 169 -4.27 5.41 14.48
N SER A 170 -3.39 4.45 14.18
CA SER A 170 -2.96 3.42 15.13
C SER A 170 -1.71 3.82 15.93
N LYS A 171 -1.18 5.03 15.71
CA LYS A 171 0.07 5.50 16.31
C LYS A 171 -0.12 6.24 17.63
N VAL A 172 -1.32 6.77 17.86
CA VAL A 172 -1.62 7.63 19.03
C VAL A 172 -2.71 7.02 19.90
N ALA A 173 -2.59 7.19 21.21
CA ALA A 173 -3.49 6.62 22.19
C ALA A 173 -4.87 7.30 22.25
N HIS A 174 -4.95 8.60 21.96
CA HIS A 174 -6.22 9.33 21.96
C HIS A 174 -7.09 8.96 20.76
N LEU A 175 -8.40 9.10 20.91
CA LEU A 175 -9.36 8.93 19.81
C LEU A 175 -9.13 10.00 18.74
N ASP A 176 -9.44 9.63 17.50
CA ASP A 176 -9.28 10.51 16.35
C ASP A 176 -10.40 11.56 16.29
N ASP A 177 -10.15 12.67 15.62
CA ASP A 177 -11.15 13.72 15.40
C ASP A 177 -12.23 13.23 14.41
N GLU A 178 -13.40 12.89 14.94
CA GLU A 178 -14.52 12.39 14.13
C GLU A 178 -14.99 13.42 13.10
N ALA A 179 -14.96 14.70 13.41
CA ALA A 179 -15.38 15.75 12.48
C ALA A 179 -14.45 15.79 11.25
N ARG A 180 -13.14 15.67 11.48
CA ARG A 180 -12.14 15.54 10.40
C ARG A 180 -12.40 14.28 9.57
N ILE A 181 -12.65 13.14 10.21
CA ILE A 181 -12.88 11.88 9.48
C ILE A 181 -14.12 11.98 8.60
N TYR A 182 -15.24 12.50 9.12
CA TYR A 182 -16.45 12.69 8.32
C TYR A 182 -16.23 13.65 7.15
N GLN A 183 -15.50 14.75 7.35
CA GLN A 183 -15.16 15.68 6.27
C GLN A 183 -14.35 14.99 5.15
N LEU A 184 -13.38 14.15 5.51
CA LEU A 184 -12.57 13.40 4.53
C LEU A 184 -13.40 12.33 3.81
N LEU A 185 -14.26 11.60 4.51
CA LEU A 185 -15.17 10.60 3.92
C LEU A 185 -16.15 11.26 2.93
N GLU A 186 -16.75 12.39 3.32
CA GLU A 186 -17.62 13.18 2.44
C GLU A 186 -16.86 13.67 1.21
N LYS A 187 -15.65 14.21 1.38
CA LYS A 187 -14.80 14.63 0.28
C LYS A 187 -14.47 13.47 -0.65
N ALA A 188 -14.04 12.33 -0.13
CA ALA A 188 -13.76 11.13 -0.94
C ALA A 188 -14.99 10.68 -1.74
N SER A 189 -16.19 10.74 -1.13
CA SER A 189 -17.46 10.36 -1.79
C SER A 189 -17.88 11.29 -2.93
N THR A 190 -17.31 12.49 -3.02
CA THR A 190 -17.46 13.36 -4.20
C THR A 190 -16.56 12.95 -5.36
N ILE A 191 -15.52 12.16 -5.09
CA ILE A 191 -14.52 11.73 -6.08
C ILE A 191 -14.86 10.33 -6.59
N LEU A 192 -15.11 9.38 -5.68
CA LEU A 192 -15.47 8.00 -5.96
C LEU A 192 -16.81 7.64 -5.29
N PRO A 193 -17.62 6.75 -5.87
CA PRO A 193 -18.86 6.27 -5.25
C PRO A 193 -18.61 5.65 -3.88
N LYS A 194 -19.54 5.85 -2.92
CA LYS A 194 -19.44 5.33 -1.54
C LYS A 194 -19.25 3.80 -1.49
N GLU A 195 -19.82 3.08 -2.44
CA GLU A 195 -19.75 1.62 -2.56
C GLU A 195 -18.34 1.10 -2.83
N ARG A 196 -17.45 2.00 -3.26
CA ARG A 196 -16.03 1.70 -3.51
C ARG A 196 -15.11 2.16 -2.39
N LEU A 197 -15.67 2.81 -1.36
CA LEU A 197 -14.92 3.40 -0.26
C LEU A 197 -15.14 2.60 1.03
N TYR A 198 -14.07 2.41 1.77
CA TYR A 198 -14.05 1.75 3.08
C TYR A 198 -13.23 2.60 4.06
N LEU A 199 -13.42 2.37 5.35
CA LEU A 199 -12.70 3.04 6.44
C LEU A 199 -11.84 2.04 7.20
N SER A 200 -10.61 2.42 7.51
CA SER A 200 -9.73 1.66 8.41
C SER A 200 -8.82 2.56 9.25
N HIS A 201 -8.07 1.95 10.16
CA HIS A 201 -6.85 2.53 10.68
C HIS A 201 -5.78 2.54 9.57
N GLN A 202 -4.84 3.48 9.65
CA GLN A 202 -3.83 3.62 8.59
C GLN A 202 -2.92 2.38 8.50
N CYS A 203 -2.68 1.69 9.62
CA CYS A 203 -1.88 0.47 9.69
C CYS A 203 -2.33 -0.39 10.88
N GLY A 204 -1.62 -1.48 11.19
CA GLY A 204 -1.81 -2.26 12.41
C GLY A 204 -1.38 -1.51 13.68
N PHE A 205 -1.79 -2.00 14.86
CA PHE A 205 -1.42 -1.42 16.16
C PHE A 205 -0.08 -1.93 16.68
N ALA A 206 0.46 -2.99 16.09
CA ALA A 206 1.74 -3.57 16.42
C ALA A 206 2.34 -4.22 15.17
N SER A 207 2.94 -3.40 14.31
CA SER A 207 3.61 -3.89 13.10
C SER A 207 4.96 -4.56 13.40
N CYS A 208 5.51 -4.34 14.61
CA CYS A 208 6.72 -4.94 15.15
C CYS A 208 6.44 -5.48 16.57
N ASP A 209 7.38 -6.24 17.13
CA ASP A 209 7.29 -6.83 18.46
C ASP A 209 7.15 -5.80 19.60
N CYS A 210 7.70 -4.59 19.42
CA CYS A 210 7.57 -3.49 20.38
C CYS A 210 6.16 -2.87 20.41
N GLY A 211 5.36 -2.99 19.31
CA GLY A 211 4.07 -2.34 19.18
C GLY A 211 4.12 -0.82 19.14
N ASN A 212 2.96 -0.19 19.20
CA ASN A 212 2.80 1.26 19.30
C ASN A 212 2.54 1.70 20.74
N GLU A 213 2.72 2.99 21.04
CA GLU A 213 2.60 3.59 22.38
C GLU A 213 1.12 3.76 22.81
N LEU A 214 0.39 2.65 22.89
CA LEU A 214 -0.99 2.60 23.36
C LEU A 214 -1.30 1.25 24.04
N SER A 215 -2.27 1.25 24.96
CA SER A 215 -2.72 0.03 25.62
C SER A 215 -3.71 -0.78 24.76
N ALA A 216 -3.95 -2.04 25.16
CA ALA A 216 -4.96 -2.87 24.53
C ALA A 216 -6.37 -2.27 24.63
N GLU A 217 -6.70 -1.62 25.74
CA GLU A 217 -7.98 -0.93 25.95
C GLU A 217 -8.15 0.21 24.96
N GLN A 218 -7.11 1.05 24.81
CA GLN A 218 -7.10 2.16 23.85
C GLN A 218 -7.20 1.67 22.39
N GLN A 219 -6.57 0.54 22.05
CA GLN A 219 -6.75 -0.10 20.75
C GLN A 219 -8.23 -0.45 20.51
N TRP A 220 -8.90 -1.08 21.48
CA TRP A 220 -10.30 -1.46 21.32
C TRP A 220 -11.25 -0.26 21.29
N GLU A 221 -10.95 0.81 22.02
CA GLU A 221 -11.70 2.06 21.93
C GLU A 221 -11.60 2.69 20.53
N LYS A 222 -10.40 2.69 19.93
CA LYS A 222 -10.20 3.18 18.56
C LYS A 222 -10.92 2.30 17.52
N VAL A 223 -10.87 0.99 17.66
CA VAL A 223 -11.63 0.07 16.80
C VAL A 223 -13.14 0.34 16.92
N ALA A 224 -13.65 0.53 18.13
CA ALA A 224 -15.07 0.86 18.35
C ALA A 224 -15.44 2.21 17.74
N GLN A 225 -14.57 3.24 17.84
CA GLN A 225 -14.75 4.51 17.17
C GLN A 225 -14.87 4.35 15.66
N GLY A 226 -13.93 3.64 15.03
CA GLY A 226 -13.96 3.38 13.58
C GLY A 226 -15.24 2.67 13.13
N GLN A 227 -15.70 1.67 13.89
CA GLN A 227 -16.95 0.98 13.62
C GLN A 227 -18.18 1.91 13.74
N ALA A 228 -18.22 2.78 14.75
CA ALA A 228 -19.32 3.72 14.93
C ALA A 228 -19.39 4.75 13.79
N ILE A 229 -18.24 5.28 13.37
CA ILE A 229 -18.15 6.20 12.24
C ILE A 229 -18.61 5.51 10.95
N ALA A 230 -18.11 4.30 10.68
CA ALA A 230 -18.47 3.54 9.48
C ALA A 230 -19.99 3.27 9.43
N LYS A 231 -20.59 2.76 10.51
CA LYS A 231 -22.04 2.55 10.59
C LYS A 231 -22.84 3.81 10.31
N THR A 232 -22.40 4.96 10.84
CA THR A 232 -23.10 6.23 10.64
C THR A 232 -22.96 6.72 9.20
N PHE A 233 -21.76 6.60 8.60
CA PHE A 233 -21.50 7.13 7.26
C PHE A 233 -22.16 6.29 6.16
N TRP A 234 -22.15 4.96 6.26
CA TRP A 234 -22.77 4.06 5.26
C TRP A 234 -24.23 3.70 5.59
N ASN A 235 -24.77 4.13 6.74
CA ASN A 235 -26.13 3.82 7.23
C ASN A 235 -26.39 2.30 7.39
N ASP A 236 -25.41 1.58 7.92
CA ASP A 236 -25.48 0.14 8.21
C ASP A 236 -25.94 -0.16 9.65
#